data_bc2ef05c93d03a0a98a36f09ecc5b025
#
_entry.id   bc2ef05c93d03a0a98a36f09ecc5b025
#
_cell.length_a   1.000
_cell.length_b   1.000
_cell.length_c   1.000
_cell.angle_alpha   90.00
_cell.angle_beta   90.00
_cell.angle_gamma   90.00
#
_symmetry.space_group_name_H-M   'P 1'
#
loop_
_entity.id
_entity.type
_entity.pdbx_description
1 polymer ?
#
loop_
_entity_poly.entity_id
_entity_poly.type
_entity_poly.pdbx_seq_one_letter_code
_entity_poly.pdbx_strand_id
1 'polypeptide(L)'
;MSISRRIATLGLGLAASFGVSLAAQAQARELTVASSATYAPFAFENKDKQIVGFDIDIINAIAKQQNFKIKVVNTPWSGIFAALNNGDVDLVISGVTINDKRRQSYDFSAPYFAAHQLIAVAKGSTVASLKDLTGKKIAVVNASTADDVASREFGKTNANIRRFESTPLIISELAGGGVDAAIGDNGVIAYRVSQNAALKTVEDPSFPEEGFGIVVKKGDKALQDKLNAGLAAVRADGSYGEIYKKWFAKEYKGR
;
A
#
# COMPACT_ATOMS: atom_id res chain seq x y z
N MET A 1 -5.59 -65.44 77.50
CA MET A 1 -4.59 -64.44 77.19
C MET A 1 -4.50 -64.39 75.67
N SER A 2 -5.10 -63.39 75.07
CA SER A 2 -5.19 -63.22 73.59
C SER A 2 -4.61 -61.89 73.19
N ILE A 3 -3.60 -61.94 72.34
CA ILE A 3 -2.92 -60.76 71.81
C ILE A 3 -3.47 -60.52 70.42
N SER A 4 -4.26 -59.49 70.24
CA SER A 4 -4.77 -59.05 68.92
C SER A 4 -3.74 -58.21 68.22
N ARG A 5 -3.27 -58.66 67.02
CA ARG A 5 -2.46 -57.91 66.04
C ARG A 5 -3.37 -57.02 65.20
N ARG A 6 -3.23 -55.71 65.30
CA ARG A 6 -3.83 -54.76 64.33
C ARG A 6 -2.87 -54.51 63.20
N ILE A 7 -3.29 -54.86 61.97
CA ILE A 7 -2.62 -54.54 60.74
C ILE A 7 -3.08 -53.16 60.31
N ALA A 8 -2.16 -52.23 60.23
CA ALA A 8 -2.40 -50.90 59.67
C ALA A 8 -2.10 -50.96 58.14
N THR A 9 -3.10 -50.78 57.32
CA THR A 9 -3.00 -50.67 55.91
C THR A 9 -2.71 -49.18 55.53
N LEU A 10 -1.51 -48.89 55.06
CA LEU A 10 -1.19 -47.58 54.43
C LEU A 10 -1.79 -47.55 53.03
N GLY A 11 -2.77 -46.69 52.81
CA GLY A 11 -3.26 -46.35 51.49
C GLY A 11 -2.38 -45.26 50.86
N LEU A 12 -1.64 -45.60 49.82
CA LEU A 12 -0.93 -44.64 49.01
C LEU A 12 -1.93 -43.98 48.04
N GLY A 13 -2.31 -42.73 48.33
CA GLY A 13 -3.12 -41.91 47.43
C GLY A 13 -2.23 -41.30 46.34
N LEU A 14 -2.33 -41.79 45.11
CA LEU A 14 -1.73 -41.18 43.93
C LEU A 14 -2.56 -39.97 43.53
N ALA A 15 -2.13 -38.76 43.88
CA ALA A 15 -2.71 -37.52 43.39
C ALA A 15 -2.17 -37.26 41.97
N ALA A 16 -2.92 -37.64 40.94
CA ALA A 16 -2.67 -37.28 39.58
C ALA A 16 -2.98 -35.77 39.39
N SER A 17 -1.94 -34.94 39.44
CA SER A 17 -2.00 -33.53 39.10
C SER A 17 -2.19 -33.38 37.60
N PHE A 18 -3.45 -33.22 37.15
CA PHE A 18 -3.74 -32.76 35.80
C PHE A 18 -3.29 -31.30 35.66
N GLY A 19 -2.07 -31.08 35.18
CA GLY A 19 -1.60 -29.79 34.76
C GLY A 19 -2.36 -29.36 33.51
N VAL A 20 -3.43 -28.60 33.69
CA VAL A 20 -4.07 -27.86 32.59
C VAL A 20 -3.11 -26.76 32.19
N SER A 21 -2.31 -27.04 31.15
CA SER A 21 -1.56 -26.00 30.42
C SER A 21 -2.56 -25.08 29.75
N LEU A 22 -2.95 -23.99 30.40
CA LEU A 22 -3.55 -22.84 29.73
C LEU A 22 -2.47 -22.27 28.79
N ALA A 23 -2.44 -22.78 27.56
CA ALA A 23 -1.81 -22.06 26.49
C ALA A 23 -2.59 -20.74 26.36
N ALA A 24 -2.05 -19.67 26.93
CA ALA A 24 -2.53 -18.34 26.67
C ALA A 24 -2.48 -18.14 25.16
N GLN A 25 -3.62 -18.27 24.49
CA GLN A 25 -3.78 -17.80 23.13
C GLN A 25 -3.56 -16.29 23.20
N ALA A 26 -2.30 -15.89 22.97
CA ALA A 26 -2.00 -14.49 22.73
C ALA A 26 -2.88 -14.08 21.55
N GLN A 27 -3.95 -13.35 21.84
CA GLN A 27 -4.85 -12.82 20.83
C GLN A 27 -3.98 -12.00 19.89
N ALA A 28 -3.80 -12.47 18.65
CA ALA A 28 -2.95 -11.81 17.68
C ALA A 28 -3.39 -10.35 17.60
N ARG A 29 -2.49 -9.43 17.93
CA ARG A 29 -2.74 -8.00 17.89
C ARG A 29 -3.27 -7.65 16.49
N GLU A 30 -4.35 -6.90 16.42
CA GLU A 30 -4.85 -6.34 15.17
C GLU A 30 -3.89 -5.22 14.72
N LEU A 31 -3.37 -5.32 13.50
CA LEU A 31 -2.48 -4.32 12.93
C LEU A 31 -3.30 -3.19 12.30
N THR A 32 -2.93 -1.95 12.61
CA THR A 32 -3.52 -0.76 11.97
C THR A 32 -2.77 -0.45 10.69
N VAL A 33 -3.50 -0.41 9.57
CA VAL A 33 -2.98 -0.22 8.21
C VAL A 33 -3.40 1.16 7.70
N ALA A 34 -2.44 2.04 7.43
CA ALA A 34 -2.74 3.33 6.80
C ALA A 34 -2.82 3.18 5.28
N SER A 35 -3.83 3.81 4.68
CA SER A 35 -3.96 3.97 3.24
C SER A 35 -4.64 5.30 2.93
N SER A 36 -4.22 5.98 1.86
CA SER A 36 -4.86 7.22 1.40
C SER A 36 -6.05 6.88 0.49
N ALA A 37 -7.27 7.06 1.00
CA ALA A 37 -8.50 6.67 0.31
C ALA A 37 -8.90 7.62 -0.84
N THR A 38 -7.92 8.25 -1.50
CA THR A 38 -8.09 9.10 -2.70
C THR A 38 -7.34 8.57 -3.91
N TYR A 39 -6.80 7.34 -3.83
CA TYR A 39 -5.84 6.78 -4.78
C TYR A 39 -6.42 5.58 -5.58
N ALA A 40 -7.61 5.77 -6.18
CA ALA A 40 -8.24 4.74 -6.99
C ALA A 40 -7.39 4.39 -8.24
N PRO A 41 -7.27 3.08 -8.62
CA PRO A 41 -8.03 1.94 -8.11
C PRO A 41 -7.35 1.21 -6.94
N PHE A 42 -6.24 1.74 -6.38
CA PHE A 42 -5.47 1.09 -5.32
C PHE A 42 -6.14 1.20 -3.94
N ALA A 43 -6.53 2.41 -3.53
CA ALA A 43 -7.26 2.66 -2.30
C ALA A 43 -8.22 3.86 -2.49
N PHE A 44 -9.50 3.65 -2.24
CA PHE A 44 -10.50 4.70 -2.33
C PHE A 44 -11.76 4.36 -1.51
N GLU A 45 -12.51 5.40 -1.16
CA GLU A 45 -13.78 5.24 -0.48
C GLU A 45 -14.88 4.93 -1.52
N ASN A 46 -15.60 3.81 -1.34
CA ASN A 46 -16.75 3.46 -2.17
C ASN A 46 -18.00 4.24 -1.72
N LYS A 47 -19.14 4.02 -2.41
CA LYS A 47 -20.42 4.66 -2.09
C LYS A 47 -20.95 4.31 -0.68
N ASP A 48 -20.52 3.19 -0.12
CA ASP A 48 -20.91 2.71 1.20
C ASP A 48 -19.92 3.18 2.29
N LYS A 49 -19.06 4.13 1.98
CA LYS A 49 -18.02 4.69 2.87
C LYS A 49 -16.97 3.68 3.34
N GLN A 50 -16.79 2.60 2.59
CA GLN A 50 -15.76 1.60 2.87
C GLN A 50 -14.51 1.90 2.05
N ILE A 51 -13.34 1.71 2.66
CA ILE A 51 -12.07 1.80 1.94
C ILE A 51 -11.87 0.49 1.19
N VAL A 52 -11.78 0.58 -0.13
CA VAL A 52 -11.63 -0.55 -1.05
C VAL A 52 -10.53 -0.25 -2.07
N GLY A 53 -10.08 -1.28 -2.79
CA GLY A 53 -9.08 -1.10 -3.84
C GLY A 53 -8.11 -2.28 -3.92
N PHE A 54 -7.22 -2.22 -4.90
CA PHE A 54 -6.20 -3.24 -5.12
C PHE A 54 -5.32 -3.44 -3.88
N ASP A 55 -4.82 -2.36 -3.28
CA ASP A 55 -4.00 -2.37 -2.08
C ASP A 55 -4.72 -3.03 -0.90
N ILE A 56 -6.02 -2.71 -0.78
CA ILE A 56 -6.86 -3.22 0.32
C ILE A 56 -7.09 -4.73 0.16
N ASP A 57 -7.35 -5.18 -1.06
CA ASP A 57 -7.51 -6.61 -1.33
C ASP A 57 -6.18 -7.37 -1.12
N ILE A 58 -5.03 -6.80 -1.53
CA ILE A 58 -3.70 -7.39 -1.33
C ILE A 58 -3.39 -7.53 0.16
N ILE A 59 -3.56 -6.48 0.96
CA ILE A 59 -3.24 -6.58 2.39
C ILE A 59 -4.18 -7.51 3.16
N ASN A 60 -5.46 -7.57 2.77
CA ASN A 60 -6.40 -8.55 3.33
C ASN A 60 -6.00 -9.99 2.98
N ALA A 61 -5.58 -10.25 1.74
CA ALA A 61 -5.11 -11.57 1.31
C ALA A 61 -3.84 -11.98 2.08
N ILE A 62 -2.88 -11.06 2.24
CA ILE A 62 -1.67 -11.27 3.05
C ILE A 62 -2.03 -11.57 4.51
N ALA A 63 -2.93 -10.80 5.10
CA ALA A 63 -3.37 -10.97 6.48
C ALA A 63 -4.02 -12.35 6.70
N LYS A 64 -4.83 -12.80 5.74
CA LYS A 64 -5.44 -14.14 5.74
C LYS A 64 -4.38 -15.24 5.68
N GLN A 65 -3.41 -15.14 4.77
CA GLN A 65 -2.32 -16.11 4.62
C GLN A 65 -1.43 -16.20 5.87
N GLN A 66 -1.23 -15.09 6.56
CA GLN A 66 -0.33 -14.99 7.72
C GLN A 66 -1.07 -15.03 9.07
N ASN A 67 -2.39 -15.31 9.05
CA ASN A 67 -3.24 -15.44 10.23
C ASN A 67 -3.09 -14.26 11.21
N PHE A 68 -3.22 -13.02 10.71
CA PHE A 68 -3.33 -11.82 11.54
C PHE A 68 -4.53 -10.97 11.13
N LYS A 69 -5.00 -10.13 12.06
CA LYS A 69 -6.11 -9.19 11.81
C LYS A 69 -5.57 -7.83 11.42
N ILE A 70 -6.32 -7.11 10.61
CA ILE A 70 -6.01 -5.73 10.21
C ILE A 70 -7.22 -4.82 10.38
N LYS A 71 -6.94 -3.56 10.69
CA LYS A 71 -7.88 -2.44 10.61
C LYS A 71 -7.32 -1.42 9.64
N VAL A 72 -7.97 -1.21 8.51
CA VAL A 72 -7.57 -0.18 7.54
C VAL A 72 -8.13 1.16 7.98
N VAL A 73 -7.29 2.19 7.98
CA VAL A 73 -7.66 3.57 8.31
C VAL A 73 -7.29 4.51 7.17
N ASN A 74 -8.20 5.43 6.84
CA ASN A 74 -7.91 6.49 5.88
C ASN A 74 -6.93 7.48 6.50
N THR A 75 -5.75 7.60 5.91
CA THR A 75 -4.72 8.54 6.34
C THR A 75 -4.30 9.37 5.14
N PRO A 76 -4.48 10.71 5.17
CA PRO A 76 -4.05 11.57 4.07
C PRO A 76 -2.57 11.36 3.73
N TRP A 77 -2.24 11.43 2.43
CA TRP A 77 -0.87 11.23 1.94
C TRP A 77 0.15 12.11 2.65
N SER A 78 -0.17 13.38 2.89
CA SER A 78 0.70 14.35 3.57
C SER A 78 1.08 13.96 5.00
N GLY A 79 0.26 13.13 5.67
CA GLY A 79 0.49 12.68 7.06
C GLY A 79 0.87 11.21 7.21
N ILE A 80 0.84 10.43 6.13
CA ILE A 80 0.88 8.95 6.19
C ILE A 80 2.19 8.42 6.79
N PHE A 81 3.31 9.03 6.45
CA PHE A 81 4.63 8.66 7.01
C PHE A 81 4.81 9.13 8.45
N ALA A 82 4.23 10.27 8.81
CA ALA A 82 4.24 10.74 10.20
C ALA A 82 3.44 9.78 11.11
N ALA A 83 2.26 9.35 10.67
CA ALA A 83 1.45 8.37 11.40
C ALA A 83 2.23 7.05 11.64
N LEU A 84 2.98 6.57 10.65
CA LEU A 84 3.83 5.39 10.81
C LEU A 84 4.97 5.64 11.82
N ASN A 85 5.66 6.77 11.72
CA ASN A 85 6.77 7.10 12.61
C ASN A 85 6.30 7.23 14.07
N ASN A 86 5.17 7.89 14.30
CA ASN A 86 4.59 8.07 15.63
C ASN A 86 4.08 6.75 16.25
N GLY A 87 3.78 5.74 15.41
CA GLY A 87 3.17 4.49 15.85
C GLY A 87 1.65 4.53 15.94
N ASP A 88 1.04 5.53 15.31
CA ASP A 88 -0.42 5.61 15.16
C ASP A 88 -0.94 4.49 14.25
N VAL A 89 -0.06 4.01 13.34
CA VAL A 89 -0.29 2.87 12.46
C VAL A 89 0.93 1.94 12.45
N ASP A 90 0.71 0.67 12.14
CA ASP A 90 1.76 -0.36 12.13
C ASP A 90 2.44 -0.48 10.78
N LEU A 91 1.71 -0.24 9.70
CA LEU A 91 2.21 -0.30 8.32
C LEU A 91 1.41 0.63 7.39
N VAL A 92 1.98 0.88 6.21
CA VAL A 92 1.34 1.67 5.14
C VAL A 92 1.29 0.84 3.86
N ILE A 93 0.10 0.77 3.26
CA ILE A 93 -0.10 0.31 1.88
C ILE A 93 -0.93 1.35 1.14
N SER A 94 -0.33 2.08 0.21
CA SER A 94 -0.95 3.22 -0.47
C SER A 94 -0.20 3.58 -1.75
N GLY A 95 0.10 2.59 -2.60
CA GLY A 95 0.88 2.81 -3.82
C GLY A 95 2.25 3.45 -3.55
N VAL A 96 2.92 3.05 -2.47
CA VAL A 96 4.18 3.70 -2.08
C VAL A 96 5.34 3.15 -2.89
N THR A 97 5.88 3.96 -3.80
CA THR A 97 7.08 3.62 -4.57
C THR A 97 8.26 3.35 -3.65
N ILE A 98 8.90 2.22 -3.87
CA ILE A 98 10.17 1.84 -3.25
C ILE A 98 11.28 2.65 -3.92
N ASN A 99 11.98 3.51 -3.18
CA ASN A 99 13.15 4.23 -3.67
C ASN A 99 14.20 4.42 -2.58
N ASP A 100 15.43 4.78 -2.96
CA ASP A 100 16.56 4.88 -2.04
C ASP A 100 16.35 5.94 -0.95
N LYS A 101 15.72 7.07 -1.29
CA LYS A 101 15.40 8.12 -0.32
C LYS A 101 14.49 7.61 0.79
N ARG A 102 13.43 6.88 0.44
CA ARG A 102 12.48 6.30 1.41
C ARG A 102 13.10 5.13 2.19
N ARG A 103 13.95 4.31 1.54
CA ARG A 103 14.69 3.22 2.21
C ARG A 103 15.63 3.68 3.31
N GLN A 104 16.05 4.93 3.33
CA GLN A 104 16.85 5.47 4.45
C GLN A 104 16.05 5.49 5.76
N SER A 105 14.75 5.76 5.70
CA SER A 105 13.89 5.96 6.87
C SER A 105 12.93 4.80 7.14
N TYR A 106 12.65 3.95 6.14
CA TYR A 106 11.66 2.88 6.22
C TYR A 106 12.19 1.57 5.64
N ASP A 107 11.60 0.47 6.08
CA ASP A 107 11.74 -0.81 5.40
C ASP A 107 10.47 -1.10 4.55
N PHE A 108 10.65 -1.90 3.51
CA PHE A 108 9.61 -2.19 2.54
C PHE A 108 9.46 -3.71 2.35
N SER A 109 8.26 -4.16 2.07
CA SER A 109 8.07 -5.49 1.51
C SER A 109 8.78 -5.62 0.15
N ALA A 110 8.83 -6.83 -0.38
CA ALA A 110 9.04 -7.03 -1.81
C ALA A 110 7.99 -6.22 -2.60
N PRO A 111 8.31 -5.75 -3.82
CA PRO A 111 7.36 -5.00 -4.62
C PRO A 111 6.11 -5.84 -4.93
N TYR A 112 4.92 -5.25 -4.72
CA TYR A 112 3.65 -5.92 -5.00
C TYR A 112 2.98 -5.44 -6.28
N PHE A 113 3.44 -4.32 -6.87
CA PHE A 113 2.93 -3.79 -8.14
C PHE A 113 4.07 -3.14 -8.90
N ALA A 114 4.15 -3.37 -10.22
CA ALA A 114 5.08 -2.68 -11.12
C ALA A 114 4.46 -1.35 -11.56
N ALA A 115 5.16 -0.25 -11.33
CA ALA A 115 4.70 1.10 -11.62
C ALA A 115 5.71 1.85 -12.48
N HIS A 116 5.27 2.92 -13.08
CA HIS A 116 6.06 3.98 -13.71
C HIS A 116 5.24 5.25 -13.73
N GLN A 117 5.86 6.39 -14.04
CA GLN A 117 5.11 7.63 -14.15
C GLN A 117 4.39 7.70 -15.51
N LEU A 118 3.25 8.38 -15.53
CA LEU A 118 2.42 8.60 -16.71
C LEU A 118 1.98 10.07 -16.74
N ILE A 119 1.94 10.64 -17.94
CA ILE A 119 1.46 12.00 -18.13
C ILE A 119 0.00 11.97 -18.57
N ALA A 120 -0.85 12.77 -17.93
CA ALA A 120 -2.20 13.07 -18.41
C ALA A 120 -2.23 14.46 -19.02
N VAL A 121 -2.90 14.60 -20.16
CA VAL A 121 -3.09 15.87 -20.85
C VAL A 121 -4.50 15.95 -21.45
N ALA A 122 -4.95 17.14 -21.83
CA ALA A 122 -6.17 17.31 -22.61
C ALA A 122 -6.08 16.50 -23.93
N LYS A 123 -7.21 15.95 -24.40
CA LYS A 123 -7.26 15.08 -25.60
C LYS A 123 -6.66 15.73 -26.84
N GLY A 124 -6.86 17.06 -27.02
CA GLY A 124 -6.30 17.84 -28.12
C GLY A 124 -4.85 18.31 -27.94
N SER A 125 -4.19 17.97 -26.83
CA SER A 125 -2.81 18.38 -26.56
C SER A 125 -1.83 17.73 -27.55
N THR A 126 -0.79 18.47 -27.93
CA THR A 126 0.32 18.00 -28.78
C THR A 126 1.50 17.43 -27.96
N VAL A 127 1.41 17.44 -26.63
CA VAL A 127 2.43 16.86 -25.73
C VAL A 127 2.57 15.37 -26.05
N ALA A 128 3.79 14.92 -26.28
CA ALA A 128 4.17 13.55 -26.61
C ALA A 128 5.27 12.99 -25.68
N SER A 129 5.89 13.85 -24.86
CA SER A 129 6.98 13.47 -23.94
C SER A 129 7.05 14.38 -22.73
N LEU A 130 7.85 14.00 -21.71
CA LEU A 130 8.16 14.82 -20.56
C LEU A 130 8.82 16.16 -20.96
N LYS A 131 9.70 16.12 -21.95
CA LYS A 131 10.41 17.34 -22.43
C LYS A 131 9.48 18.39 -23.00
N ASP A 132 8.36 17.98 -23.61
CA ASP A 132 7.35 18.90 -24.16
C ASP A 132 6.62 19.70 -23.09
N LEU A 133 6.82 19.35 -21.81
CA LEU A 133 6.27 20.09 -20.68
C LEU A 133 7.11 21.29 -20.26
N THR A 134 8.24 21.57 -20.93
CA THR A 134 9.06 22.76 -20.69
C THR A 134 8.22 24.03 -20.84
N GLY A 135 8.19 24.86 -19.80
CA GLY A 135 7.39 26.10 -19.73
C GLY A 135 5.89 25.91 -19.49
N LYS A 136 5.39 24.69 -19.47
CA LYS A 136 3.98 24.38 -19.21
C LYS A 136 3.70 24.27 -17.72
N LYS A 137 2.42 24.47 -17.34
CA LYS A 137 1.94 24.26 -15.96
C LYS A 137 1.70 22.77 -15.75
N ILE A 138 2.34 22.19 -14.74
CA ILE A 138 2.31 20.77 -14.45
C ILE A 138 1.74 20.55 -13.04
N ALA A 139 0.71 19.73 -12.93
CA ALA A 139 0.16 19.30 -11.64
C ALA A 139 0.80 17.98 -11.19
N VAL A 140 1.21 17.92 -9.92
CA VAL A 140 1.73 16.72 -9.25
C VAL A 140 1.15 16.62 -7.84
N VAL A 141 1.12 15.42 -7.29
CA VAL A 141 0.85 15.26 -5.85
C VAL A 141 2.12 15.61 -5.09
N ASN A 142 1.99 16.47 -4.09
CA ASN A 142 3.11 16.94 -3.27
C ASN A 142 3.87 15.77 -2.64
N ALA A 143 5.21 15.81 -2.67
CA ALA A 143 6.11 14.78 -2.12
C ALA A 143 5.91 13.35 -2.69
N SER A 144 5.29 13.22 -3.87
CA SER A 144 5.24 11.99 -4.64
C SER A 144 6.50 11.82 -5.51
N THR A 145 6.66 10.63 -6.13
CA THR A 145 7.72 10.41 -7.12
C THR A 145 7.50 11.22 -8.39
N ALA A 146 6.25 11.53 -8.74
CA ALA A 146 5.92 12.48 -9.82
C ALA A 146 6.45 13.90 -9.52
N ASP A 147 6.34 14.36 -8.26
CA ASP A 147 6.93 15.64 -7.84
C ASP A 147 8.47 15.60 -7.90
N ASP A 148 9.09 14.50 -7.47
CA ASP A 148 10.54 14.32 -7.57
C ASP A 148 11.01 14.35 -9.06
N VAL A 149 10.25 13.73 -9.98
CA VAL A 149 10.51 13.76 -11.42
C VAL A 149 10.38 15.18 -11.99
N ALA A 150 9.25 15.84 -11.76
CA ALA A 150 9.01 17.21 -12.23
C ALA A 150 10.04 18.19 -11.67
N SER A 151 10.38 18.06 -10.38
CA SER A 151 11.39 18.89 -9.71
C SER A 151 12.79 18.70 -10.27
N ARG A 152 13.16 17.48 -10.64
CA ARG A 152 14.45 17.15 -11.23
C ARG A 152 14.57 17.71 -12.65
N GLU A 153 13.51 17.57 -13.46
CA GLU A 153 13.53 17.97 -14.88
C GLU A 153 13.38 19.48 -15.05
N PHE A 154 12.49 20.12 -14.28
CA PHE A 154 12.12 21.52 -14.52
C PHE A 154 12.57 22.48 -13.42
N GLY A 155 13.22 21.97 -12.37
CA GLY A 155 13.68 22.76 -11.21
C GLY A 155 12.70 22.75 -10.04
N LYS A 156 13.20 22.46 -8.84
CA LYS A 156 12.39 22.27 -7.61
C LYS A 156 11.55 23.51 -7.24
N THR A 157 12.04 24.69 -7.53
CA THR A 157 11.40 25.99 -7.23
C THR A 157 10.61 26.56 -8.41
N ASN A 158 10.46 25.81 -9.49
CA ASN A 158 9.71 26.25 -10.65
C ASN A 158 8.23 26.44 -10.31
N ALA A 159 7.74 27.68 -10.45
CA ALA A 159 6.36 28.06 -10.13
C ALA A 159 5.31 27.37 -11.03
N ASN A 160 5.73 26.84 -12.18
CA ASN A 160 4.84 26.06 -13.05
C ASN A 160 4.57 24.65 -12.53
N ILE A 161 5.34 24.14 -11.57
CA ILE A 161 5.04 22.89 -10.89
C ILE A 161 4.04 23.18 -9.77
N ARG A 162 2.78 22.85 -10.01
CA ARG A 162 1.69 23.00 -9.05
C ARG A 162 1.51 21.74 -8.24
N ARG A 163 1.66 21.83 -6.94
CA ARG A 163 1.61 20.72 -5.99
C ARG A 163 0.27 20.66 -5.29
N PHE A 164 -0.36 19.50 -5.32
CA PHE A 164 -1.68 19.25 -4.76
C PHE A 164 -1.63 18.10 -3.75
N GLU A 165 -2.66 18.01 -2.90
CA GLU A 165 -2.73 17.01 -1.82
C GLU A 165 -3.16 15.62 -2.31
N SER A 166 -3.76 15.50 -3.51
CA SER A 166 -4.30 14.22 -3.98
C SER A 166 -4.44 14.14 -5.50
N THR A 167 -4.51 12.91 -6.01
CA THR A 167 -4.72 12.67 -7.45
C THR A 167 -6.04 13.22 -7.99
N PRO A 168 -7.20 13.14 -7.30
CA PRO A 168 -8.41 13.80 -7.76
C PRO A 168 -8.23 15.29 -8.03
N LEU A 169 -7.47 15.99 -7.20
CA LEU A 169 -7.21 17.43 -7.37
C LEU A 169 -6.36 17.72 -8.61
N ILE A 170 -5.28 16.96 -8.87
CA ILE A 170 -4.46 17.18 -10.08
C ILE A 170 -5.26 16.92 -11.36
N ILE A 171 -6.14 15.91 -11.36
CA ILE A 171 -6.99 15.59 -12.52
C ILE A 171 -8.10 16.63 -12.69
N SER A 172 -8.69 17.13 -11.61
CA SER A 172 -9.69 18.20 -11.67
C SER A 172 -9.09 19.50 -12.21
N GLU A 173 -7.88 19.86 -11.77
CA GLU A 173 -7.17 21.05 -12.24
C GLU A 173 -6.82 20.93 -13.74
N LEU A 174 -6.39 19.74 -14.19
CA LEU A 174 -6.14 19.47 -15.60
C LEU A 174 -7.43 19.56 -16.42
N ALA A 175 -8.51 18.93 -15.98
CA ALA A 175 -9.77 18.94 -16.69
C ALA A 175 -10.40 20.35 -16.77
N GLY A 176 -10.16 21.18 -15.75
CA GLY A 176 -10.58 22.58 -15.69
C GLY A 176 -9.69 23.54 -16.47
N GLY A 177 -8.58 23.06 -17.07
CA GLY A 177 -7.64 23.90 -17.84
C GLY A 177 -6.72 24.79 -16.96
N GLY A 178 -6.68 24.56 -15.66
CA GLY A 178 -5.78 25.28 -14.75
C GLY A 178 -4.31 24.91 -14.92
N VAL A 179 -4.04 23.68 -15.42
CA VAL A 179 -2.72 23.18 -15.81
C VAL A 179 -2.75 22.55 -17.19
N ASP A 180 -1.57 22.40 -17.82
CA ASP A 180 -1.41 21.82 -19.16
C ASP A 180 -1.26 20.28 -19.10
N ALA A 181 -0.71 19.78 -17.99
CA ALA A 181 -0.48 18.36 -17.76
C ALA A 181 -0.57 18.00 -16.28
N ALA A 182 -0.83 16.71 -16.00
CA ALA A 182 -0.66 16.11 -14.69
C ALA A 182 0.28 14.90 -14.81
N ILE A 183 1.18 14.71 -13.84
CA ILE A 183 2.07 13.55 -13.77
C ILE A 183 1.72 12.75 -12.51
N GLY A 184 1.68 11.43 -12.63
CA GLY A 184 1.45 10.51 -11.53
C GLY A 184 1.62 9.06 -11.97
N ASP A 185 1.43 8.13 -11.06
CA ASP A 185 1.64 6.71 -11.32
C ASP A 185 0.66 6.16 -12.36
N ASN A 186 1.15 5.30 -13.24
CA ASN A 186 0.43 4.76 -14.40
C ASN A 186 -0.94 4.17 -14.05
N GLY A 187 -1.01 3.32 -13.02
CA GLY A 187 -2.27 2.68 -12.63
C GLY A 187 -3.36 3.67 -12.23
N VAL A 188 -2.98 4.77 -11.56
CA VAL A 188 -3.92 5.80 -11.10
C VAL A 188 -4.29 6.77 -12.23
N ILE A 189 -3.30 7.27 -12.96
CA ILE A 189 -3.51 8.21 -14.07
C ILE A 189 -4.35 7.54 -15.16
N ALA A 190 -4.01 6.31 -15.58
CA ALA A 190 -4.79 5.59 -16.59
C ALA A 190 -6.23 5.36 -16.14
N TYR A 191 -6.43 4.97 -14.87
CA TYR A 191 -7.77 4.80 -14.31
C TYR A 191 -8.58 6.11 -14.34
N ARG A 192 -8.00 7.23 -13.93
CA ARG A 192 -8.69 8.54 -13.92
C ARG A 192 -8.98 9.05 -15.33
N VAL A 193 -8.04 8.91 -16.25
CA VAL A 193 -8.19 9.32 -17.64
C VAL A 193 -9.25 8.46 -18.34
N SER A 194 -9.35 7.16 -18.06
CA SER A 194 -10.39 6.30 -18.64
C SER A 194 -11.83 6.75 -18.31
N GLN A 195 -11.98 7.50 -17.22
CA GLN A 195 -13.27 8.04 -16.78
C GLN A 195 -13.56 9.45 -17.32
N ASN A 196 -12.65 10.04 -18.10
CA ASN A 196 -12.79 11.39 -18.63
C ASN A 196 -12.38 11.45 -20.12
N ALA A 197 -13.37 11.41 -21.01
CA ALA A 197 -13.14 11.42 -22.46
C ALA A 197 -12.45 12.67 -23.01
N ALA A 198 -12.34 13.76 -22.22
CA ALA A 198 -11.62 14.98 -22.58
C ALA A 198 -10.11 14.87 -22.34
N LEU A 199 -9.64 13.81 -21.69
CA LEU A 199 -8.23 13.59 -21.37
C LEU A 199 -7.66 12.42 -22.18
N LYS A 200 -6.33 12.39 -22.29
CA LYS A 200 -5.54 11.25 -22.79
C LYS A 200 -4.27 11.08 -21.96
N THR A 201 -3.70 9.87 -22.00
CA THR A 201 -2.40 9.56 -21.41
C THR A 201 -1.30 9.70 -22.46
N VAL A 202 -0.10 10.04 -21.99
CA VAL A 202 1.14 10.06 -22.78
C VAL A 202 2.18 9.24 -22.00
N GLU A 203 2.69 8.20 -22.65
CA GLU A 203 3.81 7.39 -22.17
C GLU A 203 5.12 8.09 -22.52
N ASP A 204 6.11 8.02 -21.63
CA ASP A 204 7.45 8.50 -21.92
C ASP A 204 8.47 7.43 -21.44
N PRO A 205 9.29 6.87 -22.34
CA PRO A 205 10.25 5.84 -21.98
C PRO A 205 11.40 6.34 -21.11
N SER A 206 11.53 7.65 -20.89
CA SER A 206 12.50 8.22 -19.95
C SER A 206 12.09 8.03 -18.48
N PHE A 207 10.85 7.70 -18.21
CA PHE A 207 10.42 7.36 -16.84
C PHE A 207 10.98 6.01 -16.42
N PRO A 208 11.65 5.93 -15.27
CA PRO A 208 12.16 4.67 -14.76
C PRO A 208 11.03 3.72 -14.38
N GLU A 209 11.30 2.41 -14.45
CA GLU A 209 10.44 1.42 -13.81
C GLU A 209 10.53 1.59 -12.29
N GLU A 210 9.38 1.50 -11.65
CA GLU A 210 9.19 1.62 -10.20
C GLU A 210 8.47 0.39 -9.66
N GLY A 211 8.46 0.22 -8.35
CA GLY A 211 7.69 -0.82 -7.69
C GLY A 211 7.03 -0.30 -6.43
N PHE A 212 5.75 -0.61 -6.22
CA PHE A 212 5.09 -0.31 -4.96
C PHE A 212 5.40 -1.37 -3.91
N GLY A 213 5.73 -0.93 -2.69
CA GLY A 213 5.95 -1.79 -1.53
C GLY A 213 5.10 -1.40 -0.34
N ILE A 214 4.84 -2.38 0.52
CA ILE A 214 4.22 -2.15 1.83
C ILE A 214 5.30 -1.61 2.75
N VAL A 215 5.03 -0.48 3.40
CA VAL A 215 6.00 0.24 4.24
C VAL A 215 5.84 -0.16 5.70
N VAL A 216 6.93 -0.44 6.36
CA VAL A 216 7.00 -0.66 7.81
C VAL A 216 8.07 0.25 8.44
N LYS A 217 8.05 0.42 9.74
CA LYS A 217 9.11 1.16 10.45
C LYS A 217 10.48 0.56 10.14
N LYS A 218 11.48 1.42 10.09
CA LYS A 218 12.87 1.00 9.91
C LYS A 218 13.27 0.02 11.02
N GLY A 219 13.81 -1.14 10.63
CA GLY A 219 14.23 -2.19 11.54
C GLY A 219 13.15 -3.19 11.95
N ASP A 220 11.88 -3.00 11.57
CA ASP A 220 10.82 -3.98 11.85
C ASP A 220 10.88 -5.17 10.87
N LYS A 221 11.95 -5.95 11.03
CA LYS A 221 12.23 -7.13 10.19
C LYS A 221 11.16 -8.20 10.35
N ALA A 222 10.62 -8.38 11.55
CA ALA A 222 9.62 -9.40 11.82
C ALA A 222 8.33 -9.16 11.03
N LEU A 223 7.84 -7.92 11.00
CA LEU A 223 6.67 -7.57 10.20
C LEU A 223 6.98 -7.59 8.71
N GLN A 224 8.15 -7.09 8.29
CA GLN A 224 8.60 -7.13 6.89
C GLN A 224 8.62 -8.56 6.35
N ASP A 225 9.22 -9.49 7.09
CA ASP A 225 9.36 -10.90 6.68
C ASP A 225 7.98 -11.58 6.61
N LYS A 226 7.10 -11.28 7.57
CA LYS A 226 5.72 -11.75 7.58
C LYS A 226 4.93 -11.25 6.36
N LEU A 227 5.06 -9.98 6.00
CA LEU A 227 4.43 -9.40 4.81
C LEU A 227 4.98 -10.05 3.52
N ASN A 228 6.29 -10.28 3.44
CA ASN A 228 6.92 -10.93 2.30
C ASN A 228 6.46 -12.38 2.13
N ALA A 229 6.42 -13.15 3.22
CA ALA A 229 5.93 -14.52 3.20
C ALA A 229 4.45 -14.58 2.76
N GLY A 230 3.62 -13.66 3.26
CA GLY A 230 2.22 -13.55 2.87
C GLY A 230 2.05 -13.17 1.39
N LEU A 231 2.81 -12.21 0.90
CA LEU A 231 2.78 -11.81 -0.52
C LEU A 231 3.22 -12.96 -1.44
N ALA A 232 4.24 -13.71 -1.05
CA ALA A 232 4.68 -14.89 -1.79
C ALA A 232 3.57 -15.95 -1.85
N ALA A 233 2.90 -16.22 -0.72
CA ALA A 233 1.78 -17.17 -0.65
C ALA A 233 0.59 -16.74 -1.52
N VAL A 234 0.19 -15.45 -1.47
CA VAL A 234 -0.89 -14.87 -2.29
C VAL A 234 -0.58 -14.97 -3.80
N ARG A 235 0.70 -14.87 -4.18
CA ARG A 235 1.11 -15.10 -5.56
C ARG A 235 1.06 -16.58 -5.95
N ALA A 236 1.51 -17.46 -5.07
CA ALA A 236 1.60 -18.89 -5.32
C ALA A 236 0.24 -19.58 -5.42
N ASP A 237 -0.76 -19.12 -4.63
CA ASP A 237 -2.11 -19.69 -4.65
C ASP A 237 -3.03 -19.10 -5.74
N GLY A 238 -2.54 -18.15 -6.54
CA GLY A 238 -3.27 -17.51 -7.62
C GLY A 238 -4.15 -16.31 -7.19
N SER A 239 -4.34 -16.08 -5.90
CA SER A 239 -5.18 -14.97 -5.39
C SER A 239 -4.72 -13.61 -5.92
N TYR A 240 -3.40 -13.42 -6.08
CA TYR A 240 -2.85 -12.19 -6.66
C TYR A 240 -3.40 -11.93 -8.08
N GLY A 241 -3.43 -12.95 -8.91
CA GLY A 241 -3.93 -12.86 -10.30
C GLY A 241 -5.41 -12.46 -10.33
N GLU A 242 -6.24 -13.05 -9.48
CA GLU A 242 -7.66 -12.72 -9.37
C GLU A 242 -7.88 -11.28 -8.88
N ILE A 243 -7.13 -10.83 -7.87
CA ILE A 243 -7.17 -9.46 -7.38
C ILE A 243 -6.74 -8.48 -8.49
N TYR A 244 -5.65 -8.79 -9.20
CA TYR A 244 -5.16 -7.96 -10.29
C TYR A 244 -6.20 -7.81 -11.41
N LYS A 245 -6.80 -8.93 -11.85
CA LYS A 245 -7.85 -8.96 -12.88
C LYS A 245 -9.10 -8.15 -12.45
N LYS A 246 -9.49 -8.27 -11.19
CA LYS A 246 -10.63 -7.51 -10.63
C LYS A 246 -10.47 -6.00 -10.81
N TRP A 247 -9.26 -5.47 -10.58
CA TRP A 247 -9.03 -4.02 -10.54
C TRP A 247 -8.53 -3.42 -11.85
N PHE A 248 -7.82 -4.20 -12.67
CA PHE A 248 -7.21 -3.70 -13.91
C PHE A 248 -7.79 -4.32 -15.18
N ALA A 249 -8.80 -5.18 -15.08
CA ALA A 249 -9.44 -5.88 -16.20
C ALA A 249 -8.43 -6.56 -17.15
N LYS A 250 -7.26 -6.92 -16.67
CA LYS A 250 -6.15 -7.56 -17.40
C LYS A 250 -5.70 -8.80 -16.64
N GLU A 251 -5.21 -9.79 -17.37
CA GLU A 251 -4.56 -10.94 -16.74
C GLU A 251 -3.17 -10.56 -16.25
N TYR A 252 -2.84 -11.04 -15.05
CA TYR A 252 -1.49 -10.88 -14.50
C TYR A 252 -0.53 -11.84 -15.24
N LYS A 253 0.48 -11.28 -15.90
CA LYS A 253 1.43 -12.06 -16.72
C LYS A 253 2.70 -12.51 -15.96
N GLY A 254 2.77 -12.30 -14.64
CA GLY A 254 3.93 -12.62 -13.82
C GLY A 254 5.17 -11.78 -14.19
N ARG A 255 5.67 -10.97 -13.27
CA ARG A 255 7.02 -10.39 -13.31
C ARG A 255 7.63 -10.50 -11.92
#